data_76fc358c756f0c5ad036dc1cb3715b24
#
_entry.id   76fc358c756f0c5ad036dc1cb3715b24
#
_cell.length_a   1.000
_cell.length_b   1.000
_cell.length_c   1.000
_cell.angle_alpha   90.00
_cell.angle_beta   90.00
_cell.angle_gamma   90.00
#
_symmetry.space_group_name_H-M   'P 1'
#
loop_
_entity.id
_entity.type
_entity.pdbx_description
1 polymer ?
#
loop_
_entity_poly.entity_id
_entity_poly.type
_entity_poly.pdbx_seq_one_letter_code
_entity_poly.pdbx_strand_id
1 'polypeptide(L)'
;MSENKCQYMVTGMTCAACQAHVEKAVSRVPGVDKVTVSLLTNSMSVEGKASASDVVEAVEKAGYGAKPMNASSAGMSRLEAEKEALEDHETPKLKRRLLISIFFLIVLMYFTMGHNMLDLPVPFFLNHNHLGLALTEMILAFIVMAVNHAFFDSGFKSLFHRSPNMDTLVALGSSVSFGWSLYVFYKMTWLITQGSSSMDIMPLYHDQLYFESAAMIPALITVGKLLESISKGRTTDALKGLMKIAPKTALVEREGKESLIPVEEVRAGDIFIVKPGESVPVEKGCTDHRTNDYSE
;
A
#
# COMPACT_ATOMS: atom_id res chain seq x y z
N MET A 1 -16.53 -0.86 33.37
CA MET A 1 -15.10 -0.61 33.29
C MET A 1 -14.87 -0.15 31.86
N SER A 2 -14.55 1.12 31.63
CA SER A 2 -14.29 1.66 30.27
C SER A 2 -12.98 1.09 29.80
N GLU A 3 -13.03 0.14 28.89
CA GLU A 3 -11.88 -0.31 28.16
C GLU A 3 -11.33 0.86 27.35
N ASN A 4 -10.14 1.31 27.67
CA ASN A 4 -9.47 2.37 26.90
C ASN A 4 -9.14 1.81 25.50
N LYS A 5 -10.00 2.11 24.53
CA LYS A 5 -9.81 1.74 23.14
C LYS A 5 -9.18 2.92 22.41
N CYS A 6 -7.93 2.76 22.00
CA CYS A 6 -7.18 3.76 21.24
C CYS A 6 -7.06 3.33 19.78
N GLN A 7 -7.24 4.28 18.86
CA GLN A 7 -7.07 4.07 17.42
C GLN A 7 -5.82 4.76 16.92
N TYR A 8 -5.12 4.09 15.99
CA TYR A 8 -3.89 4.56 15.36
C TYR A 8 -4.00 4.42 13.85
N MET A 9 -3.50 5.39 13.12
CA MET A 9 -3.22 5.25 11.71
C MET A 9 -1.85 4.59 11.55
N VAL A 10 -1.78 3.52 10.75
CA VAL A 10 -0.54 2.77 10.50
C VAL A 10 -0.13 2.93 9.04
N THR A 11 1.10 3.34 8.81
CA THR A 11 1.65 3.56 7.46
C THR A 11 2.73 2.53 7.13
N GLY A 12 2.86 2.18 5.84
CA GLY A 12 3.88 1.23 5.37
C GLY A 12 3.40 -0.22 5.29
N MET A 13 2.14 -0.53 5.65
CA MET A 13 1.58 -1.86 5.46
C MET A 13 1.17 -2.06 3.99
N THR A 14 1.76 -3.06 3.33
CA THR A 14 1.50 -3.33 1.91
C THR A 14 0.89 -4.71 1.65
N CYS A 15 0.82 -5.57 2.66
CA CYS A 15 0.32 -6.94 2.52
C CYS A 15 -0.16 -7.52 3.86
N ALA A 16 -0.86 -8.67 3.81
CA ALA A 16 -1.36 -9.36 5.00
C ALA A 16 -0.23 -9.79 5.97
N ALA A 17 0.97 -10.10 5.47
CA ALA A 17 2.11 -10.40 6.31
C ALA A 17 2.56 -9.18 7.13
N CYS A 18 2.49 -7.98 6.55
CA CYS A 18 2.77 -6.72 7.25
C CYS A 18 1.76 -6.48 8.38
N GLN A 19 0.47 -6.70 8.10
CA GLN A 19 -0.59 -6.62 9.10
C GLN A 19 -0.32 -7.56 10.29
N ALA A 20 -0.06 -8.84 10.03
CA ALA A 20 0.23 -9.83 11.08
C ALA A 20 1.50 -9.48 11.87
N HIS A 21 2.49 -8.87 11.21
CA HIS A 21 3.73 -8.46 11.87
C HIS A 21 3.51 -7.28 12.82
N VAL A 22 2.75 -6.27 12.41
CA VAL A 22 2.36 -5.13 13.27
C VAL A 22 1.53 -5.62 14.46
N GLU A 23 0.54 -6.49 14.23
CA GLU A 23 -0.31 -7.07 15.28
C GLU A 23 0.53 -7.83 16.31
N LYS A 24 1.47 -8.66 15.85
CA LYS A 24 2.40 -9.41 16.72
C LYS A 24 3.37 -8.51 17.48
N ALA A 25 3.82 -7.41 16.89
CA ALA A 25 4.72 -6.46 17.54
C ALA A 25 4.01 -5.73 18.67
N VAL A 26 2.80 -5.23 18.43
CA VAL A 26 2.02 -4.46 19.40
C VAL A 26 1.43 -5.36 20.50
N SER A 27 1.04 -6.60 20.20
CA SER A 27 0.56 -7.55 21.22
C SER A 27 1.59 -7.92 22.29
N ARG A 28 2.88 -7.61 22.05
CA ARG A 28 3.96 -7.83 23.02
C ARG A 28 4.21 -6.63 23.94
N VAL A 29 3.54 -5.52 23.69
CA VAL A 29 3.69 -4.31 24.53
C VAL A 29 2.99 -4.54 25.87
N PRO A 30 3.66 -4.30 27.00
CA PRO A 30 3.04 -4.46 28.32
C PRO A 30 1.80 -3.58 28.46
N GLY A 31 0.69 -4.17 28.93
CA GLY A 31 -0.58 -3.46 29.12
C GLY A 31 -1.48 -3.43 27.88
N VAL A 32 -1.14 -4.10 26.80
CA VAL A 32 -2.02 -4.33 25.66
C VAL A 32 -2.81 -5.63 25.90
N ASP A 33 -4.12 -5.54 25.92
CA ASP A 33 -5.03 -6.68 26.12
C ASP A 33 -5.45 -7.26 24.75
N LYS A 34 -5.75 -6.39 23.78
CA LYS A 34 -6.18 -6.80 22.44
C LYS A 34 -5.73 -5.80 21.38
N VAL A 35 -5.30 -6.33 20.23
CA VAL A 35 -4.93 -5.56 19.04
C VAL A 35 -5.74 -6.05 17.85
N THR A 36 -6.23 -5.13 17.05
CA THR A 36 -6.87 -5.43 15.78
C THR A 36 -6.30 -4.49 14.73
N VAL A 37 -5.68 -5.04 13.71
CA VAL A 37 -5.07 -4.27 12.60
C VAL A 37 -5.90 -4.45 11.34
N SER A 38 -6.16 -3.38 10.61
CA SER A 38 -6.89 -3.38 9.33
C SER A 38 -6.00 -2.87 8.22
N LEU A 39 -5.70 -3.74 7.26
CA LEU A 39 -4.98 -3.37 6.04
C LEU A 39 -5.86 -2.54 5.09
N LEU A 40 -7.20 -2.68 5.17
CA LEU A 40 -8.13 -1.96 4.32
C LEU A 40 -8.17 -0.46 4.64
N THR A 41 -8.20 -0.15 5.93
CA THR A 41 -8.30 1.22 6.45
C THR A 41 -6.95 1.78 6.90
N ASN A 42 -5.86 1.01 6.76
CA ASN A 42 -4.54 1.35 7.29
C ASN A 42 -4.59 1.83 8.76
N SER A 43 -5.43 1.18 9.56
CA SER A 43 -5.68 1.53 10.95
C SER A 43 -5.44 0.35 11.89
N MET A 44 -5.20 0.68 13.15
CA MET A 44 -5.03 -0.27 14.23
C MET A 44 -5.84 0.20 15.44
N SER A 45 -6.55 -0.72 16.06
CA SER A 45 -7.24 -0.52 17.32
C SER A 45 -6.54 -1.30 18.42
N VAL A 46 -6.20 -0.63 19.51
CA VAL A 46 -5.54 -1.22 20.67
C VAL A 46 -6.45 -1.03 21.88
N GLU A 47 -6.74 -2.12 22.58
CA GLU A 47 -7.48 -2.16 23.84
C GLU A 47 -6.51 -2.50 24.97
N GLY A 48 -6.52 -1.73 26.05
CA GLY A 48 -5.64 -1.95 27.19
C GLY A 48 -5.19 -0.67 27.89
N LYS A 49 -4.19 -0.80 28.76
CA LYS A 49 -3.60 0.29 29.55
C LYS A 49 -2.24 0.75 29.05
N ALA A 50 -1.79 0.24 27.90
CA ALA A 50 -0.51 0.62 27.32
C ALA A 50 -0.45 2.11 26.96
N SER A 51 0.72 2.72 27.11
CA SER A 51 0.87 4.13 26.71
C SER A 51 0.90 4.27 25.19
N ALA A 52 0.37 5.37 24.66
CA ALA A 52 0.37 5.62 23.24
C ALA A 52 1.79 5.68 22.66
N SER A 53 2.77 6.16 23.43
CA SER A 53 4.18 6.21 23.05
C SER A 53 4.78 4.81 22.85
N ASP A 54 4.49 3.88 23.78
CA ASP A 54 5.05 2.52 23.73
C ASP A 54 4.49 1.73 22.54
N VAL A 55 3.19 1.95 22.24
CA VAL A 55 2.55 1.37 21.05
C VAL A 55 3.17 1.90 19.76
N VAL A 56 3.37 3.22 19.66
CA VAL A 56 4.01 3.85 18.48
C VAL A 56 5.43 3.34 18.33
N GLU A 57 6.21 3.31 19.40
CA GLU A 57 7.60 2.82 19.38
C GLU A 57 7.69 1.34 18.95
N ALA A 58 6.74 0.50 19.40
CA ALA A 58 6.69 -0.90 18.98
C ALA A 58 6.42 -1.07 17.47
N VAL A 59 5.54 -0.25 16.90
CA VAL A 59 5.26 -0.23 15.47
C VAL A 59 6.45 0.29 14.67
N GLU A 60 7.13 1.34 15.15
CA GLU A 60 8.32 1.89 14.51
C GLU A 60 9.49 0.92 14.55
N LYS A 61 9.72 0.23 15.67
CA LYS A 61 10.71 -0.85 15.77
C LYS A 61 10.42 -2.01 14.83
N ALA A 62 9.15 -2.28 14.53
CA ALA A 62 8.75 -3.26 13.54
C ALA A 62 8.93 -2.76 12.07
N GLY A 63 9.36 -1.51 11.86
CA GLY A 63 9.65 -0.95 10.54
C GLY A 63 8.49 -0.22 9.87
N TYR A 64 7.39 0.02 10.60
CA TYR A 64 6.18 0.72 10.14
C TYR A 64 6.02 2.06 10.84
N GLY A 65 5.17 2.95 10.30
CA GLY A 65 4.83 4.18 10.99
C GLY A 65 3.50 4.06 11.71
N ALA A 66 3.36 4.68 12.89
CA ALA A 66 2.09 4.78 13.60
C ALA A 66 1.85 6.20 14.10
N LYS A 67 0.59 6.67 14.03
CA LYS A 67 0.14 7.94 14.59
C LYS A 67 -1.17 7.72 15.34
N PRO A 68 -1.30 8.16 16.61
CA PRO A 68 -2.56 8.07 17.33
C PRO A 68 -3.61 8.98 16.68
N MET A 69 -4.81 8.45 16.42
CA MET A 69 -5.90 9.21 15.79
C MET A 69 -6.56 10.21 16.74
N ASN A 70 -6.42 10.04 18.06
CA ASN A 70 -7.08 10.87 19.05
C ASN A 70 -6.32 12.15 19.45
N ALA A 71 -5.11 12.38 18.95
CA ALA A 71 -4.24 13.44 19.47
C ALA A 71 -4.26 14.76 18.68
N SER A 72 -4.94 14.83 17.52
CA SER A 72 -4.70 15.97 16.61
C SER A 72 -5.92 16.71 16.08
N SER A 73 -7.14 16.34 16.46
CA SER A 73 -8.31 16.97 15.84
C SER A 73 -9.10 17.87 16.78
N ALA A 74 -8.46 18.89 17.30
CA ALA A 74 -9.17 20.04 17.93
C ALA A 74 -9.96 20.88 16.89
N GLY A 75 -10.29 20.35 15.73
CA GLY A 75 -11.02 21.05 14.68
C GLY A 75 -11.61 20.19 13.54
N MET A 76 -11.32 18.90 13.50
CA MET A 76 -11.92 18.02 12.48
C MET A 76 -12.84 17.01 13.12
N SER A 77 -14.06 16.85 12.59
CA SER A 77 -14.97 15.82 13.07
C SER A 77 -14.39 14.42 12.80
N ARG A 78 -14.68 13.46 13.69
CA ARG A 78 -14.24 12.06 13.53
C ARG A 78 -14.58 11.49 12.15
N LEU A 79 -15.74 11.89 11.62
CA LEU A 79 -16.21 11.54 10.27
C LEU A 79 -15.34 12.09 9.15
N GLU A 80 -14.73 13.26 9.32
CA GLU A 80 -13.82 13.85 8.33
C GLU A 80 -12.47 13.17 8.36
N ALA A 81 -11.96 12.83 9.54
CA ALA A 81 -10.72 12.04 9.67
C ALA A 81 -10.87 10.62 9.09
N GLU A 82 -12.02 9.97 9.29
CA GLU A 82 -12.32 8.68 8.68
C GLU A 82 -12.47 8.79 7.15
N LYS A 83 -13.04 9.87 6.63
CA LYS A 83 -13.11 10.11 5.17
C LYS A 83 -11.74 10.31 4.55
N GLU A 84 -10.88 11.09 5.19
CA GLU A 84 -9.52 11.34 4.72
C GLU A 84 -8.68 10.05 4.75
N ALA A 85 -8.85 9.20 5.78
CA ALA A 85 -8.23 7.89 5.86
C ALA A 85 -8.70 6.91 4.76
N LEU A 86 -9.89 7.14 4.20
CA LEU A 86 -10.47 6.34 3.12
C LEU A 86 -10.19 6.93 1.72
N GLU A 87 -9.54 8.09 1.60
CA GLU A 87 -9.15 8.64 0.29
C GLU A 87 -8.02 7.85 -0.35
N ASP A 88 -8.24 7.50 -1.62
CA ASP A 88 -7.28 6.73 -2.41
C ASP A 88 -6.26 7.65 -3.08
N HIS A 89 -5.16 7.90 -2.40
CA HIS A 89 -4.01 8.65 -2.93
C HIS A 89 -2.98 7.76 -3.64
N GLU A 90 -3.10 6.45 -3.55
CA GLU A 90 -2.12 5.49 -4.05
C GLU A 90 -2.36 5.10 -5.51
N THR A 91 -3.62 4.88 -5.90
CA THR A 91 -3.99 4.44 -7.25
C THR A 91 -3.48 5.35 -8.37
N PRO A 92 -3.57 6.69 -8.31
CA PRO A 92 -3.08 7.54 -9.39
C PRO A 92 -1.55 7.50 -9.53
N LYS A 93 -0.83 7.35 -8.42
CA LYS A 93 0.64 7.20 -8.43
C LYS A 93 1.04 5.86 -9.04
N LEU A 94 0.36 4.78 -8.67
CA LEU A 94 0.59 3.44 -9.23
C LEU A 94 0.29 3.38 -10.73
N LYS A 95 -0.80 4.00 -11.20
CA LYS A 95 -1.13 4.10 -12.64
C LYS A 95 -0.01 4.79 -13.42
N ARG A 96 0.48 5.94 -12.95
CA ARG A 96 1.56 6.68 -13.61
C ARG A 96 2.85 5.85 -13.66
N ARG A 97 3.24 5.22 -12.55
CA ARG A 97 4.43 4.34 -12.49
C ARG A 97 4.29 3.18 -13.46
N LEU A 98 3.13 2.54 -13.49
CA LEU A 98 2.87 1.42 -14.38
C LEU A 98 2.96 1.81 -15.85
N LEU A 99 2.34 2.91 -16.26
CA LEU A 99 2.40 3.38 -17.65
C LEU A 99 3.84 3.64 -18.10
N ILE A 100 4.65 4.29 -17.27
CA ILE A 100 6.07 4.52 -17.56
C ILE A 100 6.82 3.19 -17.64
N SER A 101 6.60 2.29 -16.66
CA SER A 101 7.27 0.99 -16.64
C SER A 101 6.90 0.12 -17.85
N ILE A 102 5.62 0.09 -18.25
CA ILE A 102 5.17 -0.66 -19.44
C ILE A 102 5.81 -0.10 -20.70
N PHE A 103 5.87 1.24 -20.85
CA PHE A 103 6.50 1.85 -22.02
C PHE A 103 7.96 1.40 -22.17
N PHE A 104 8.77 1.55 -21.11
CA PHE A 104 10.16 1.12 -21.15
C PHE A 104 10.33 -0.39 -21.27
N LEU A 105 9.42 -1.16 -20.66
CA LEU A 105 9.44 -2.63 -20.77
C LEU A 105 9.15 -3.10 -22.21
N ILE A 106 8.20 -2.47 -22.91
CA ILE A 106 7.92 -2.79 -24.32
C ILE A 106 9.15 -2.48 -25.18
N VAL A 107 9.81 -1.34 -24.95
CA VAL A 107 11.05 -1.00 -25.65
C VAL A 107 12.15 -2.02 -25.35
N LEU A 108 12.28 -2.44 -24.08
CA LEU A 108 13.24 -3.46 -23.66
C LEU A 108 12.95 -4.79 -24.37
N MET A 109 11.70 -5.25 -24.35
CA MET A 109 11.27 -6.48 -25.02
C MET A 109 11.47 -6.44 -26.55
N TYR A 110 11.40 -5.26 -27.14
CA TYR A 110 11.73 -5.09 -28.56
C TYR A 110 13.20 -5.43 -28.84
N PHE A 111 14.14 -5.03 -27.98
CA PHE A 111 15.55 -5.34 -28.15
C PHE A 111 15.86 -6.80 -27.76
N THR A 112 15.33 -7.30 -26.65
CA THR A 112 15.65 -8.66 -26.17
C THR A 112 15.01 -9.75 -27.00
N MET A 113 13.69 -9.66 -27.26
CA MET A 113 12.97 -10.69 -28.02
C MET A 113 12.76 -10.29 -29.49
N GLY A 114 12.40 -9.03 -29.74
CA GLY A 114 12.08 -8.57 -31.07
C GLY A 114 13.27 -8.69 -32.04
N HIS A 115 14.44 -8.24 -31.64
CA HIS A 115 15.64 -8.36 -32.46
C HIS A 115 16.20 -9.76 -32.45
N ASN A 116 16.33 -10.40 -31.27
CA ASN A 116 17.01 -11.69 -31.18
C ASN A 116 16.19 -12.88 -31.70
N MET A 117 14.86 -12.85 -31.64
CA MET A 117 13.98 -13.95 -32.07
C MET A 117 13.26 -13.67 -33.38
N LEU A 118 12.93 -12.41 -33.69
CA LEU A 118 12.10 -12.02 -34.83
C LEU A 118 12.90 -11.23 -35.88
N ASP A 119 14.22 -11.07 -35.72
CA ASP A 119 15.10 -10.28 -36.59
C ASP A 119 14.57 -8.87 -36.92
N LEU A 120 13.88 -8.24 -35.94
CA LEU A 120 13.36 -6.90 -36.15
C LEU A 120 14.49 -5.88 -36.32
N PRO A 121 14.32 -4.87 -37.20
CA PRO A 121 15.36 -3.92 -37.52
C PRO A 121 15.76 -3.10 -36.28
N VAL A 122 17.04 -3.04 -36.00
CA VAL A 122 17.66 -2.18 -35.00
C VAL A 122 18.49 -1.09 -35.69
N PRO A 123 18.76 0.03 -34.99
CA PRO A 123 19.65 1.05 -35.51
C PRO A 123 20.99 0.44 -35.97
N PHE A 124 21.51 0.93 -37.08
CA PHE A 124 22.71 0.44 -37.75
C PHE A 124 23.91 0.18 -36.82
N PHE A 125 24.10 1.05 -35.79
CA PHE A 125 25.22 0.95 -34.85
C PHE A 125 25.04 -0.13 -33.78
N LEU A 126 23.83 -0.67 -33.62
CA LEU A 126 23.51 -1.78 -32.71
C LEU A 126 23.48 -3.12 -33.42
N ASN A 127 23.42 -3.13 -34.76
CA ASN A 127 23.38 -4.37 -35.52
C ASN A 127 24.72 -5.14 -35.37
N HIS A 128 24.65 -6.41 -34.96
CA HIS A 128 25.77 -7.27 -34.57
C HIS A 128 26.66 -6.73 -33.42
N ASN A 129 26.22 -5.71 -32.71
CA ASN A 129 26.93 -5.15 -31.57
C ASN A 129 26.27 -5.63 -30.24
N HIS A 130 26.58 -6.84 -29.80
CA HIS A 130 26.02 -7.45 -28.59
C HIS A 130 26.34 -6.64 -27.31
N LEU A 131 27.49 -5.94 -27.26
CA LEU A 131 27.78 -5.04 -26.14
C LEU A 131 26.89 -3.80 -26.14
N GLY A 132 26.66 -3.20 -27.29
CA GLY A 132 25.76 -2.04 -27.42
C GLY A 132 24.33 -2.38 -27.07
N LEU A 133 23.86 -3.57 -27.49
CA LEU A 133 22.54 -4.10 -27.13
C LEU A 133 22.44 -4.32 -25.61
N ALA A 134 23.39 -5.04 -25.00
CA ALA A 134 23.42 -5.30 -23.57
C ALA A 134 23.48 -4.00 -22.74
N LEU A 135 24.22 -2.98 -23.20
CA LEU A 135 24.25 -1.66 -22.57
C LEU A 135 22.89 -0.97 -22.65
N THR A 136 22.21 -1.04 -23.79
CA THR A 136 20.88 -0.48 -23.99
C THR A 136 19.87 -1.15 -23.07
N GLU A 137 19.88 -2.48 -22.97
CA GLU A 137 19.04 -3.28 -22.08
C GLU A 137 19.30 -2.91 -20.59
N MET A 138 20.58 -2.78 -20.22
CA MET A 138 20.97 -2.37 -18.87
C MET A 138 20.40 -1.01 -18.49
N ILE A 139 20.48 -0.01 -19.38
CA ILE A 139 19.95 1.33 -19.14
C ILE A 139 18.43 1.30 -19.02
N LEU A 140 17.73 0.61 -19.92
CA LEU A 140 16.28 0.48 -19.90
C LEU A 140 15.80 -0.24 -18.63
N ALA A 141 16.45 -1.34 -18.25
CA ALA A 141 16.15 -2.07 -17.01
C ALA A 141 16.36 -1.18 -15.78
N PHE A 142 17.46 -0.45 -15.74
CA PHE A 142 17.73 0.48 -14.64
C PHE A 142 16.67 1.59 -14.51
N ILE A 143 16.19 2.14 -15.64
CA ILE A 143 15.10 3.13 -15.64
C ILE A 143 13.82 2.54 -15.02
N VAL A 144 13.43 1.31 -15.43
CA VAL A 144 12.25 0.64 -14.85
C VAL A 144 12.42 0.40 -13.36
N MET A 145 13.58 -0.06 -12.92
CA MET A 145 13.89 -0.25 -11.49
C MET A 145 13.83 1.07 -10.73
N ALA A 146 14.39 2.16 -11.28
CA ALA A 146 14.39 3.48 -10.67
C ALA A 146 12.98 4.07 -10.55
N VAL A 147 12.12 3.90 -11.55
CA VAL A 147 10.69 4.28 -11.49
C VAL A 147 9.98 3.53 -10.36
N ASN A 148 10.36 2.30 -10.11
CA ASN A 148 9.80 1.43 -9.09
C ASN A 148 10.63 1.36 -7.79
N HIS A 149 11.46 2.37 -7.50
CA HIS A 149 12.37 2.41 -6.33
C HIS A 149 11.67 2.11 -5.00
N ALA A 150 10.39 2.44 -4.86
CA ALA A 150 9.65 2.21 -3.62
C ALA A 150 9.64 0.73 -3.17
N PHE A 151 9.72 -0.24 -4.11
CA PHE A 151 9.85 -1.65 -3.76
C PHE A 151 11.21 -1.95 -3.14
N PHE A 152 12.26 -1.31 -3.63
CA PHE A 152 13.61 -1.49 -3.12
C PHE A 152 13.76 -0.86 -1.74
N ASP A 153 13.24 0.37 -1.56
CA ASP A 153 13.26 1.07 -0.27
C ASP A 153 12.51 0.29 0.81
N SER A 154 11.26 -0.12 0.52
CA SER A 154 10.43 -0.91 1.43
C SER A 154 11.03 -2.30 1.67
N GLY A 155 11.46 -2.98 0.59
CA GLY A 155 11.97 -4.35 0.63
C GLY A 155 13.25 -4.47 1.43
N PHE A 156 14.25 -3.64 1.17
CA PHE A 156 15.50 -3.66 1.93
C PHE A 156 15.32 -3.21 3.37
N LYS A 157 14.49 -2.18 3.62
CA LYS A 157 14.15 -1.77 4.99
C LYS A 157 13.55 -2.92 5.78
N SER A 158 12.57 -3.63 5.23
CA SER A 158 11.93 -4.78 5.85
C SER A 158 12.91 -5.93 6.10
N LEU A 159 13.83 -6.16 5.17
CA LEU A 159 14.87 -7.19 5.31
C LEU A 159 15.79 -6.88 6.50
N PHE A 160 16.25 -5.62 6.63
CA PHE A 160 17.11 -5.21 7.75
C PHE A 160 16.39 -5.29 9.11
N HIS A 161 15.07 -5.07 9.14
CA HIS A 161 14.24 -5.23 10.34
C HIS A 161 13.84 -6.69 10.62
N ARG A 162 14.41 -7.66 9.87
CA ARG A 162 14.09 -9.11 9.98
C ARG A 162 12.60 -9.43 9.83
N SER A 163 11.92 -8.64 9.04
CA SER A 163 10.49 -8.74 8.73
C SER A 163 10.28 -8.75 7.22
N PRO A 164 10.82 -9.78 6.51
CA PRO A 164 10.72 -9.84 5.06
C PRO A 164 9.26 -9.86 4.62
N ASN A 165 8.95 -9.06 3.61
CA ASN A 165 7.64 -8.92 3.02
C ASN A 165 7.69 -9.19 1.51
N MET A 166 6.54 -9.02 0.82
CA MET A 166 6.48 -9.18 -0.64
C MET A 166 7.47 -8.25 -1.36
N ASP A 167 7.63 -7.01 -0.89
CA ASP A 167 8.54 -6.04 -1.50
C ASP A 167 10.00 -6.49 -1.37
N THR A 168 10.35 -7.20 -0.28
CA THR A 168 11.68 -7.80 -0.08
C THR A 168 12.01 -8.82 -1.18
N LEU A 169 11.04 -9.66 -1.53
CA LEU A 169 11.22 -10.68 -2.58
C LEU A 169 11.45 -10.01 -3.94
N VAL A 170 10.66 -8.96 -4.24
CA VAL A 170 10.81 -8.16 -5.47
C VAL A 170 12.17 -7.48 -5.53
N ALA A 171 12.57 -6.81 -4.44
CA ALA A 171 13.85 -6.10 -4.36
C ALA A 171 15.04 -7.05 -4.53
N LEU A 172 15.03 -8.21 -3.84
CA LEU A 172 16.09 -9.22 -3.97
C LEU A 172 16.13 -9.82 -5.37
N GLY A 173 14.99 -10.28 -5.92
CA GLY A 173 14.93 -10.90 -7.23
C GLY A 173 15.43 -9.97 -8.33
N SER A 174 14.93 -8.73 -8.38
CA SER A 174 15.40 -7.73 -9.35
C SER A 174 16.88 -7.37 -9.16
N SER A 175 17.33 -7.16 -7.91
CA SER A 175 18.72 -6.79 -7.65
C SER A 175 19.69 -7.89 -8.00
N VAL A 176 19.35 -9.14 -7.71
CA VAL A 176 20.19 -10.30 -8.06
C VAL A 176 20.26 -10.47 -9.59
N SER A 177 19.11 -10.38 -10.28
CA SER A 177 19.06 -10.49 -11.74
C SER A 177 19.87 -9.38 -12.41
N PHE A 178 19.73 -8.14 -11.93
CA PHE A 178 20.50 -7.00 -12.45
C PHE A 178 21.99 -7.14 -12.13
N GLY A 179 22.36 -7.50 -10.90
CA GLY A 179 23.73 -7.66 -10.46
C GLY A 179 24.47 -8.78 -11.21
N TRP A 180 23.79 -9.92 -11.44
CA TRP A 180 24.32 -11.01 -12.25
C TRP A 180 24.56 -10.56 -13.70
N SER A 181 23.56 -9.89 -14.31
CA SER A 181 23.69 -9.39 -15.67
C SER A 181 24.81 -8.35 -15.81
N LEU A 182 25.00 -7.52 -14.81
CA LEU A 182 26.11 -6.57 -14.75
C LEU A 182 27.46 -7.30 -14.70
N TYR A 183 27.58 -8.37 -13.92
CA TYR A 183 28.78 -9.20 -13.88
C TYR A 183 29.05 -9.83 -15.26
N VAL A 184 28.03 -10.40 -15.92
CA VAL A 184 28.16 -10.99 -17.26
C VAL A 184 28.56 -9.92 -18.29
N PHE A 185 27.97 -8.72 -18.21
CA PHE A 185 28.35 -7.60 -19.07
C PHE A 185 29.83 -7.23 -18.93
N TYR A 186 30.35 -7.14 -17.71
CA TYR A 186 31.77 -6.91 -17.48
C TYR A 186 32.63 -8.04 -18.01
N LYS A 187 32.19 -9.31 -17.88
CA LYS A 187 32.90 -10.47 -18.43
C LYS A 187 32.95 -10.42 -19.97
N MET A 188 31.85 -10.03 -20.63
CA MET A 188 31.80 -9.82 -22.09
C MET A 188 32.78 -8.74 -22.53
N THR A 189 32.79 -7.60 -21.82
CA THR A 189 33.72 -6.50 -22.10
C THR A 189 35.20 -6.97 -21.96
N TRP A 190 35.50 -7.73 -20.91
CA TRP A 190 36.83 -8.27 -20.68
C TRP A 190 37.23 -9.23 -21.81
N LEU A 191 36.38 -10.15 -22.23
CA LEU A 191 36.66 -11.09 -23.35
C LEU A 191 37.00 -10.36 -24.66
N ILE A 192 36.26 -9.30 -25.00
CA ILE A 192 36.54 -8.50 -26.18
C ILE A 192 37.92 -7.81 -26.08
N THR A 193 38.29 -7.31 -24.91
CA THR A 193 39.63 -6.71 -24.71
C THR A 193 40.77 -7.74 -24.86
N GLN A 194 40.49 -9.02 -24.63
CA GLN A 194 41.42 -10.13 -24.89
C GLN A 194 41.47 -10.59 -26.33
N GLY A 195 40.73 -9.96 -27.24
CA GLY A 195 40.71 -10.29 -28.68
C GLY A 195 39.72 -11.39 -29.07
N SER A 196 38.79 -11.75 -28.17
CA SER A 196 37.69 -12.68 -28.49
C SER A 196 36.75 -12.08 -29.53
N SER A 197 36.20 -12.91 -30.40
CA SER A 197 35.27 -12.48 -31.44
C SER A 197 33.88 -12.24 -30.90
N SER A 198 33.01 -11.52 -31.65
CA SER A 198 31.60 -11.39 -31.32
C SER A 198 30.89 -12.73 -31.17
N MET A 199 31.32 -13.78 -31.86
CA MET A 199 30.75 -15.12 -31.73
C MET A 199 31.04 -15.77 -30.39
N ASP A 200 32.19 -15.46 -29.76
CA ASP A 200 32.55 -16.02 -28.45
C ASP A 200 31.70 -15.45 -27.30
N ILE A 201 31.22 -14.22 -27.46
CA ILE A 201 30.37 -13.55 -26.46
C ILE A 201 28.88 -13.76 -26.68
N MET A 202 28.46 -14.25 -27.85
CA MET A 202 27.06 -14.49 -28.20
C MET A 202 26.31 -15.39 -27.17
N PRO A 203 26.89 -16.53 -26.71
CA PRO A 203 26.24 -17.37 -25.69
C PRO A 203 26.07 -16.64 -24.34
N LEU A 204 27.00 -15.76 -23.97
CA LEU A 204 26.89 -14.97 -22.74
C LEU A 204 25.76 -13.95 -22.84
N TYR A 205 25.60 -13.34 -24.03
CA TYR A 205 24.54 -12.39 -24.30
C TYR A 205 23.15 -13.06 -24.28
N HIS A 206 22.98 -14.18 -24.99
CA HIS A 206 21.66 -14.82 -25.10
C HIS A 206 21.25 -15.63 -23.89
N ASP A 207 22.17 -16.29 -23.21
CA ASP A 207 21.83 -17.29 -22.18
C ASP A 207 22.02 -16.77 -20.75
N GLN A 208 22.82 -15.71 -20.56
CA GLN A 208 23.23 -15.29 -19.21
C GLN A 208 22.84 -13.85 -18.83
N LEU A 209 22.27 -13.07 -19.72
CA LEU A 209 21.75 -11.74 -19.39
C LEU A 209 20.29 -11.83 -18.94
N TYR A 210 19.99 -11.21 -17.81
CA TYR A 210 18.67 -11.18 -17.18
C TYR A 210 18.20 -9.75 -16.90
N PHE A 211 18.64 -8.75 -17.69
CA PHE A 211 18.19 -7.36 -17.52
C PHE A 211 16.69 -7.23 -17.73
N GLU A 212 16.10 -7.99 -18.66
CA GLU A 212 14.65 -8.02 -18.85
C GLU A 212 13.92 -8.55 -17.61
N SER A 213 14.43 -9.62 -16.98
CA SER A 213 13.84 -10.18 -15.76
C SER A 213 13.92 -9.19 -14.62
N ALA A 214 15.04 -8.45 -14.46
CA ALA A 214 15.20 -7.42 -13.46
C ALA A 214 14.17 -6.29 -13.60
N ALA A 215 13.80 -5.93 -14.85
CA ALA A 215 12.78 -4.93 -15.14
C ALA A 215 11.35 -5.48 -15.05
N MET A 216 11.12 -6.72 -15.49
CA MET A 216 9.80 -7.35 -15.56
C MET A 216 9.22 -7.61 -14.17
N ILE A 217 10.07 -8.08 -13.22
CA ILE A 217 9.61 -8.38 -11.84
C ILE A 217 8.88 -7.20 -11.19
N PRO A 218 9.49 -6.00 -11.04
CA PRO A 218 8.80 -4.87 -10.41
C PRO A 218 7.62 -4.35 -11.25
N ALA A 219 7.68 -4.44 -12.58
CA ALA A 219 6.58 -4.03 -13.45
C ALA A 219 5.34 -4.91 -13.25
N LEU A 220 5.49 -6.24 -13.26
CA LEU A 220 4.37 -7.18 -13.03
C LEU A 220 3.77 -7.03 -11.62
N ILE A 221 4.61 -6.85 -10.62
CA ILE A 221 4.11 -6.62 -9.25
C ILE A 221 3.36 -5.28 -9.16
N THR A 222 3.78 -4.26 -9.90
CA THR A 222 3.04 -2.98 -9.98
C THR A 222 1.66 -3.16 -10.59
N VAL A 223 1.49 -4.05 -11.60
CA VAL A 223 0.17 -4.45 -12.12
C VAL A 223 -0.68 -5.06 -11.01
N GLY A 224 -0.13 -6.04 -10.28
CA GLY A 224 -0.83 -6.69 -9.17
C GLY A 224 -1.27 -5.70 -8.09
N LYS A 225 -0.37 -4.79 -7.67
CA LYS A 225 -0.70 -3.74 -6.69
C LYS A 225 -1.75 -2.74 -7.21
N LEU A 226 -1.73 -2.41 -8.49
CA LEU A 226 -2.77 -1.56 -9.07
C LEU A 226 -4.14 -2.24 -9.06
N LEU A 227 -4.22 -3.53 -9.42
CA LEU A 227 -5.47 -4.28 -9.35
C LEU A 227 -5.99 -4.40 -7.91
N GLU A 228 -5.10 -4.64 -6.96
CA GLU A 228 -5.41 -4.66 -5.53
C GLU A 228 -5.96 -3.29 -5.06
N SER A 229 -5.28 -2.19 -5.43
CA SER A 229 -5.69 -0.83 -5.07
C SER A 229 -7.07 -0.48 -5.65
N ILE A 230 -7.34 -0.82 -6.91
CA ILE A 230 -8.65 -0.63 -7.54
C ILE A 230 -9.73 -1.44 -6.81
N SER A 231 -9.45 -2.68 -6.43
CA SER A 231 -10.39 -3.54 -5.72
C SER A 231 -10.69 -3.00 -4.31
N LYS A 232 -9.67 -2.56 -3.59
CA LYS A 232 -9.82 -1.90 -2.28
C LYS A 232 -10.64 -0.60 -2.41
N GLY A 233 -10.35 0.23 -3.40
CA GLY A 233 -11.07 1.48 -3.66
C GLY A 233 -12.57 1.27 -3.85
N ARG A 234 -12.98 0.24 -4.61
CA ARG A 234 -14.41 -0.09 -4.79
C ARG A 234 -15.10 -0.47 -3.48
N THR A 235 -14.45 -1.25 -2.63
CA THR A 235 -14.98 -1.62 -1.31
C THR A 235 -15.09 -0.39 -0.40
N THR A 236 -14.09 0.46 -0.41
CA THR A 236 -14.05 1.70 0.35
C THR A 236 -15.13 2.70 -0.10
N ASP A 237 -15.38 2.80 -1.42
CA ASP A 237 -16.45 3.65 -1.96
C ASP A 237 -17.84 3.20 -1.55
N ALA A 238 -18.07 1.88 -1.44
CA ALA A 238 -19.31 1.34 -0.89
C ALA A 238 -19.50 1.74 0.59
N LEU A 239 -18.44 1.65 1.40
CA LEU A 239 -18.46 2.11 2.80
C LEU A 239 -18.71 3.62 2.90
N LYS A 240 -18.05 4.44 2.07
CA LYS A 240 -18.32 5.89 1.98
C LYS A 240 -19.76 6.19 1.61
N GLY A 241 -20.36 5.37 0.74
CA GLY A 241 -21.78 5.45 0.38
C GLY A 241 -22.69 5.29 1.61
N LEU A 242 -22.40 4.28 2.45
CA LEU A 242 -23.15 4.06 3.71
C LEU A 242 -22.93 5.19 4.71
N MET A 243 -21.71 5.71 4.85
CA MET A 243 -21.41 6.85 5.74
C MET A 243 -22.13 8.15 5.32
N LYS A 244 -22.40 8.33 4.02
CA LYS A 244 -23.19 9.48 3.53
C LYS A 244 -24.66 9.43 3.93
N ILE A 245 -25.19 8.23 4.15
CA ILE A 245 -26.60 8.01 4.55
C ILE A 245 -26.75 8.19 6.08
N ALA A 246 -25.67 8.02 6.84
CA ALA A 246 -25.70 8.24 8.28
C ALA A 246 -25.99 9.72 8.60
N PRO A 247 -26.97 9.99 9.47
CA PRO A 247 -27.31 11.35 9.88
C PRO A 247 -26.15 12.00 10.63
N LYS A 248 -25.90 13.27 10.35
CA LYS A 248 -24.83 14.05 11.01
C LYS A 248 -25.26 14.68 12.33
N THR A 249 -26.57 14.83 12.51
CA THR A 249 -27.18 15.45 13.68
C THR A 249 -28.26 14.55 14.26
N ALA A 250 -28.47 14.63 15.55
CA ALA A 250 -29.53 13.96 16.30
C ALA A 250 -30.39 14.97 17.03
N LEU A 251 -31.69 14.79 16.98
CA LEU A 251 -32.62 15.53 17.84
C LEU A 251 -32.67 14.82 19.19
N VAL A 252 -32.13 15.46 20.22
CA VAL A 252 -32.02 14.88 21.57
C VAL A 252 -32.85 15.67 22.51
N GLU A 253 -33.61 14.97 23.37
CA GLU A 253 -34.34 15.54 24.47
C GLU A 253 -33.51 15.44 25.76
N ARG A 254 -33.12 16.59 26.33
CA ARG A 254 -32.46 16.70 27.62
C ARG A 254 -33.28 17.65 28.51
N GLU A 255 -33.64 17.19 29.67
CA GLU A 255 -34.40 17.99 30.66
C GLU A 255 -35.74 18.57 30.10
N GLY A 256 -36.41 17.81 29.21
CA GLY A 256 -37.66 18.27 28.61
C GLY A 256 -37.51 19.33 27.49
N LYS A 257 -36.27 19.58 27.04
CA LYS A 257 -35.99 20.47 25.90
C LYS A 257 -35.41 19.70 24.75
N GLU A 258 -35.99 19.87 23.57
CA GLU A 258 -35.47 19.33 22.34
C GLU A 258 -34.31 20.19 21.81
N SER A 259 -33.19 19.57 21.51
CA SER A 259 -32.02 20.24 20.92
C SER A 259 -31.44 19.40 19.81
N LEU A 260 -31.10 20.04 18.67
CA LEU A 260 -30.39 19.39 17.55
C LEU A 260 -28.89 19.48 17.84
N ILE A 261 -28.27 18.32 18.07
CA ILE A 261 -26.83 18.24 18.36
C ILE A 261 -26.13 17.37 17.35
N PRO A 262 -24.80 17.55 17.13
CA PRO A 262 -24.00 16.61 16.36
C PRO A 262 -24.09 15.19 16.95
N VAL A 263 -24.15 14.16 16.11
CA VAL A 263 -24.25 12.75 16.57
C VAL A 263 -23.09 12.39 17.50
N GLU A 264 -21.93 13.02 17.32
CA GLU A 264 -20.72 12.82 18.14
C GLU A 264 -20.87 13.30 19.58
N GLU A 265 -21.84 14.19 19.87
CA GLU A 265 -22.13 14.72 21.20
C GLU A 265 -23.22 13.93 21.94
N VAL A 266 -23.84 12.94 21.31
CA VAL A 266 -24.83 12.05 21.89
C VAL A 266 -24.16 11.12 22.91
N ARG A 267 -24.68 11.05 24.12
CA ARG A 267 -24.14 10.25 25.23
C ARG A 267 -25.05 9.08 25.56
N ALA A 268 -24.48 8.05 26.14
CA ALA A 268 -25.26 6.94 26.67
C ALA A 268 -26.23 7.45 27.75
N GLY A 269 -27.53 7.22 27.56
CA GLY A 269 -28.61 7.70 28.40
C GLY A 269 -29.40 8.90 27.83
N ASP A 270 -28.95 9.50 26.75
CA ASP A 270 -29.73 10.51 26.03
C ASP A 270 -30.95 9.89 25.34
N ILE A 271 -32.09 10.57 25.37
CA ILE A 271 -33.30 10.21 24.64
C ILE A 271 -33.26 10.97 23.30
N PHE A 272 -33.28 10.26 22.19
CA PHE A 272 -33.35 10.90 20.88
C PHE A 272 -34.65 10.62 20.16
N ILE A 273 -35.11 11.61 19.40
CA ILE A 273 -36.39 11.59 18.68
C ILE A 273 -36.08 11.33 17.20
N VAL A 274 -36.72 10.32 16.64
CA VAL A 274 -36.61 10.00 15.21
C VAL A 274 -37.99 10.05 14.59
N LYS A 275 -38.17 10.88 13.57
CA LYS A 275 -39.43 11.00 12.85
C LYS A 275 -39.56 9.90 11.77
N PRO A 276 -40.78 9.53 11.38
CA PRO A 276 -40.96 8.59 10.26
C PRO A 276 -40.20 9.02 9.00
N GLY A 277 -39.36 8.13 8.45
CA GLY A 277 -38.50 8.41 7.30
C GLY A 277 -37.12 8.95 7.60
N GLU A 278 -36.79 9.26 8.86
CA GLU A 278 -35.44 9.66 9.26
C GLU A 278 -34.59 8.43 9.63
N SER A 279 -33.28 8.56 9.48
CA SER A 279 -32.34 7.51 9.88
C SER A 279 -32.00 7.60 11.36
N VAL A 280 -31.87 6.44 12.01
CA VAL A 280 -31.48 6.36 13.42
C VAL A 280 -30.03 6.81 13.59
N PRO A 281 -29.73 7.83 14.42
CA PRO A 281 -28.40 8.45 14.46
C PRO A 281 -27.33 7.65 15.20
N VAL A 282 -27.72 6.74 16.11
CA VAL A 282 -26.78 5.94 16.93
C VAL A 282 -27.33 4.54 17.15
N GLU A 283 -26.44 3.59 17.50
CA GLU A 283 -26.86 2.25 17.91
C GLU A 283 -27.73 2.34 19.16
N LYS A 284 -28.85 1.66 19.08
CA LYS A 284 -29.86 1.63 20.11
C LYS A 284 -29.50 0.61 21.21
N GLY A 285 -29.23 1.08 22.40
CA GLY A 285 -29.45 0.27 23.60
C GLY A 285 -30.95 0.32 23.91
N CYS A 286 -31.66 -0.82 23.79
CA CYS A 286 -33.10 -0.87 23.98
C CYS A 286 -33.55 -0.34 25.31
N THR A 287 -34.25 0.80 25.34
CA THR A 287 -35.22 1.13 26.34
C THR A 287 -36.35 1.91 25.66
N ASP A 288 -37.52 1.26 25.65
CA ASP A 288 -38.85 1.76 25.43
C ASP A 288 -39.20 2.46 24.09
N HIS A 289 -39.96 1.77 23.27
CA HIS A 289 -40.68 2.34 22.15
C HIS A 289 -41.96 3.04 22.71
N ARG A 290 -41.91 4.34 22.90
CA ARG A 290 -43.14 5.12 22.81
C ARG A 290 -43.40 5.46 21.35
N THR A 291 -44.12 4.60 20.65
CA THR A 291 -44.82 4.99 19.43
C THR A 291 -45.95 5.91 19.90
N ASN A 292 -45.79 7.22 19.69
CA ASN A 292 -46.98 8.07 19.65
C ASN A 292 -47.73 7.68 18.38
N ASP A 293 -48.78 6.89 18.54
CA ASP A 293 -49.84 6.72 17.55
C ASP A 293 -50.46 8.10 17.34
N TYR A 294 -50.08 8.79 16.29
CA TYR A 294 -50.92 9.81 15.70
C TYR A 294 -51.87 9.09 14.75
N SER A 295 -52.97 8.55 15.33
CA SER A 295 -54.19 8.34 14.59
C SER A 295 -54.88 9.69 14.44
N GLU A 296 -54.77 10.30 13.27
CA GLU A 296 -55.83 11.01 12.55
C GLU A 296 -55.39 11.34 11.14
#